data_38da90e9f1d5e098a41c84e50cbb86b5
#
_entry.id   38da90e9f1d5e098a41c84e50cbb86b5
#
_cell.length_a   1.000
_cell.length_b   1.000
_cell.length_c   1.000
_cell.angle_alpha   90.00
_cell.angle_beta   90.00
_cell.angle_gamma   90.00
#
_symmetry.space_group_name_H-M   'P 1'
#
loop_
_entity.id
_entity.type
_entity.pdbx_description
1 polymer ?
#
loop_
_entity_poly.entity_id
_entity_poly.type
_entity_poly.pdbx_seq_one_letter_code
_entity_poly.pdbx_strand_id
1 'polypeptide(L)'
;MKKPKIPPYIKIKNKVVYEVVWLDGFKDSEVLGECRFDSKQIALKTGISERETYKTFIHEVLHAVEFERGVKLPHKAVYQLEDALFYILFHNDWSE
;
A
#
# COMPACT_ATOMS: atom_id res chain seq x y z
N MET A 1 -7.51 -20.64 -6.14
CA MET A 1 -7.50 -19.62 -5.09
C MET A 1 -7.31 -18.24 -5.72
N LYS A 2 -8.21 -17.32 -5.39
CA LYS A 2 -8.15 -15.98 -5.95
C LYS A 2 -7.33 -15.07 -5.05
N LYS A 3 -6.35 -14.38 -5.63
CA LYS A 3 -5.51 -13.43 -4.90
C LYS A 3 -6.05 -12.01 -5.06
N PRO A 4 -5.85 -11.14 -4.07
CA PRO A 4 -6.26 -9.75 -4.21
C PRO A 4 -5.44 -9.06 -5.29
N LYS A 5 -6.03 -8.04 -5.90
CA LYS A 5 -5.34 -7.20 -6.89
C LYS A 5 -5.29 -5.78 -6.37
N ILE A 6 -4.26 -5.06 -6.77
CA ILE A 6 -4.13 -3.64 -6.41
C ILE A 6 -5.09 -2.86 -7.33
N PRO A 7 -6.11 -2.20 -6.77
CA PRO A 7 -7.04 -1.43 -7.59
C PRO A 7 -6.43 -0.09 -8.00
N PRO A 8 -6.99 0.57 -9.03
CA PRO A 8 -6.50 1.90 -9.43
C PRO A 8 -6.85 3.01 -8.42
N TYR A 9 -7.87 2.78 -7.60
CA TYR A 9 -8.26 3.72 -6.55
C TYR A 9 -8.55 2.96 -5.27
N ILE A 10 -8.18 3.54 -4.13
CA ILE A 10 -8.44 2.93 -2.84
C ILE A 10 -9.14 3.93 -1.93
N LYS A 11 -10.25 3.49 -1.34
CA LYS A 11 -11.03 4.31 -0.43
C LYS A 11 -10.49 4.08 0.99
N ILE A 12 -9.93 5.11 1.59
CA ILE A 12 -9.32 5.02 2.93
C ILE A 12 -10.38 5.22 4.01
N LYS A 13 -11.31 6.12 3.75
CA LYS A 13 -12.49 6.33 4.59
C LYS A 13 -13.54 7.04 3.76
N ASN A 14 -14.69 7.35 4.36
CA ASN A 14 -15.78 7.99 3.64
C ASN A 14 -15.28 9.31 2.99
N LYS A 15 -15.52 9.44 1.68
CA LYS A 15 -15.16 10.62 0.88
C LYS A 15 -13.66 10.86 0.72
N VAL A 16 -12.82 9.92 1.12
CA VAL A 16 -11.37 10.04 0.93
C VAL A 16 -10.87 8.88 0.10
N VAL A 17 -10.44 9.18 -1.12
CA VAL A 17 -9.98 8.20 -2.10
C VAL A 17 -8.57 8.55 -2.54
N TYR A 18 -7.68 7.56 -2.55
CA TYR A 18 -6.33 7.70 -3.06
C TYR A 18 -6.23 7.01 -4.41
N GLU A 19 -5.56 7.66 -5.35
CA GLU A 19 -5.26 7.06 -6.64
C GLU A 19 -3.95 6.28 -6.54
N VAL A 20 -3.90 5.08 -7.11
CA VAL A 20 -2.66 4.31 -7.20
C VAL A 20 -2.01 4.62 -8.54
N VAL A 21 -0.77 5.13 -8.49
CA VAL A 21 -0.01 5.48 -9.68
C VAL A 21 1.27 4.65 -9.75
N TRP A 22 1.71 4.35 -10.97
CA TRP A 22 2.87 3.49 -11.21
C TRP A 22 3.98 4.31 -11.85
N LEU A 23 5.17 4.23 -11.26
CA LEU A 23 6.33 5.00 -11.71
C LEU A 23 7.50 4.06 -11.99
N ASP A 24 8.35 4.41 -12.96
CA ASP A 24 9.54 3.62 -13.27
C ASP A 24 10.57 3.68 -12.16
N GLY A 25 10.57 4.73 -11.38
CA GLY A 25 11.46 4.86 -10.23
C GLY A 25 11.23 6.18 -9.52
N PHE A 26 11.96 6.34 -8.43
CA PHE A 26 11.93 7.54 -7.60
C PHE A 26 13.30 8.19 -7.64
N LYS A 27 13.39 9.43 -7.14
CA LYS A 27 14.65 10.15 -7.07
C LYS A 27 15.71 9.34 -6.32
N ASP A 28 15.32 8.72 -5.21
CA ASP A 28 16.15 7.76 -4.49
C ASP A 28 15.87 6.37 -5.07
N SER A 29 16.91 5.70 -5.61
CA SER A 29 16.77 4.40 -6.27
C SER A 29 16.32 3.27 -5.34
N GLU A 30 16.47 3.44 -4.04
CA GLU A 30 16.05 2.42 -3.06
C GLU A 30 14.58 2.54 -2.66
N VAL A 31 13.92 3.64 -3.02
CA VAL A 31 12.51 3.85 -2.70
C VAL A 31 11.65 3.04 -3.66
N LEU A 32 10.74 2.23 -3.12
CA LEU A 32 9.84 1.38 -3.90
C LEU A 32 8.42 1.93 -3.95
N GLY A 33 8.07 2.83 -3.06
CA GLY A 33 6.74 3.43 -3.02
C GLY A 33 6.72 4.70 -2.19
N GLU A 34 5.62 5.42 -2.31
CA GLU A 34 5.49 6.73 -1.67
C GLU A 34 4.01 7.01 -1.45
N CYS A 35 3.66 7.55 -0.28
CA CYS A 35 2.32 8.02 -0.01
C CYS A 35 2.31 9.55 -0.10
N ARG A 36 1.54 10.08 -1.03
CA ARG A 36 1.44 11.53 -1.28
C ARG A 36 0.13 12.04 -0.70
N PHE A 37 0.20 12.63 0.48
CA PHE A 37 -1.00 13.05 1.21
C PHE A 37 -1.71 14.23 0.55
N ASP A 38 -0.96 15.15 -0.02
CA ASP A 38 -1.53 16.37 -0.64
C ASP A 38 -2.35 16.03 -1.89
N SER A 39 -1.79 15.18 -2.76
CA SER A 39 -2.44 14.81 -4.01
C SER A 39 -3.34 13.59 -3.88
N LYS A 40 -3.33 12.95 -2.71
CA LYS A 40 -4.10 11.71 -2.47
C LYS A 40 -3.70 10.62 -3.45
N GLN A 41 -2.41 10.30 -3.46
CA GLN A 41 -1.86 9.27 -4.33
C GLN A 41 -0.99 8.30 -3.55
N ILE A 42 -1.02 7.03 -3.98
CA ILE A 42 -0.05 6.03 -3.58
C ILE A 42 0.74 5.69 -4.83
N ALA A 43 2.04 6.02 -4.82
CA ALA A 43 2.91 5.77 -5.97
C ALA A 43 3.69 4.48 -5.71
N LEU A 44 3.72 3.60 -6.71
CA LEU A 44 4.42 2.32 -6.64
C LEU A 44 5.40 2.20 -7.79
N LYS A 45 6.54 1.58 -7.52
CA LYS A 45 7.56 1.37 -8.54
C LYS A 45 7.19 0.15 -9.40
N THR A 46 7.32 0.31 -10.72
CA THR A 46 7.19 -0.81 -11.65
C THR A 46 8.48 -1.64 -11.67
N GLY A 47 8.39 -2.86 -12.19
CA GLY A 47 9.58 -3.68 -12.42
C GLY A 47 10.17 -4.37 -11.20
N ILE A 48 9.49 -4.36 -10.07
CA ILE A 48 9.90 -5.11 -8.88
C ILE A 48 9.04 -6.37 -8.76
N SER A 49 9.41 -7.27 -7.84
CA SER A 49 8.68 -8.52 -7.68
C SER A 49 7.24 -8.28 -7.23
N GLU A 50 6.36 -9.23 -7.53
CA GLU A 50 4.97 -9.16 -7.07
C GLU A 50 4.90 -9.03 -5.55
N ARG A 51 5.68 -9.83 -4.84
CA ARG A 51 5.72 -9.79 -3.37
C ARG A 51 6.10 -8.40 -2.86
N GLU A 52 7.16 -7.81 -3.41
CA GLU A 52 7.60 -6.48 -3.00
C GLU A 52 6.58 -5.41 -3.35
N THR A 53 5.93 -5.53 -4.50
CA THR A 53 4.88 -4.60 -4.93
C THR A 53 3.73 -4.57 -3.93
N TYR A 54 3.23 -5.74 -3.55
CA TYR A 54 2.09 -5.81 -2.62
C TYR A 54 2.48 -5.38 -1.21
N LYS A 55 3.66 -5.75 -0.75
CA LYS A 55 4.12 -5.32 0.57
C LYS A 55 4.29 -3.80 0.63
N THR A 56 4.84 -3.23 -0.44
CA THR A 56 4.99 -1.78 -0.56
C THR A 56 3.62 -1.10 -0.58
N PHE A 57 2.69 -1.65 -1.34
CA PHE A 57 1.33 -1.10 -1.39
C PHE A 57 0.70 -1.07 0.02
N ILE A 58 0.77 -2.17 0.75
CA ILE A 58 0.24 -2.25 2.11
C ILE A 58 0.92 -1.22 3.01
N HIS A 59 2.24 -1.09 2.90
CA HIS A 59 3.02 -0.13 3.67
C HIS A 59 2.50 1.30 3.45
N GLU A 60 2.32 1.69 2.19
CA GLU A 60 1.85 3.04 1.87
C GLU A 60 0.38 3.26 2.26
N VAL A 61 -0.45 2.22 2.15
CA VAL A 61 -1.83 2.29 2.62
C VAL A 61 -1.88 2.53 4.13
N LEU A 62 -0.99 1.88 4.88
CA LEU A 62 -0.93 2.11 6.33
C LEU A 62 -0.57 3.55 6.66
N HIS A 63 0.33 4.17 5.90
CA HIS A 63 0.64 5.59 6.08
C HIS A 63 -0.56 6.48 5.76
N ALA A 64 -1.32 6.15 4.71
CA ALA A 64 -2.54 6.88 4.39
C ALA A 64 -3.56 6.75 5.52
N VAL A 65 -3.69 5.57 6.11
CA VAL A 65 -4.58 5.35 7.26
C VAL A 65 -4.15 6.20 8.45
N GLU A 66 -2.85 6.24 8.74
CA GLU A 66 -2.33 7.08 9.83
C GLU A 66 -2.74 8.54 9.64
N PHE A 67 -2.52 9.05 8.44
CA PHE A 67 -2.79 10.45 8.15
C PHE A 67 -4.29 10.77 8.17
N GLU A 68 -5.08 9.97 7.44
CA GLU A 68 -6.50 10.27 7.24
C GLU A 68 -7.36 9.96 8.45
N ARG A 69 -6.97 8.98 9.26
CA ARG A 69 -7.73 8.58 10.45
C ARG A 69 -7.13 9.07 11.76
N GLY A 70 -6.01 9.80 11.68
CA GLY A 70 -5.38 10.36 12.87
C GLY A 70 -4.80 9.31 13.82
N VAL A 71 -4.35 8.20 13.28
CA VAL A 71 -3.72 7.13 14.06
C VAL A 71 -2.21 7.21 13.88
N LYS A 72 -1.47 7.05 14.98
CA LYS A 72 -0.01 6.99 14.91
C LYS A 72 0.45 5.57 15.14
N LEU A 73 1.22 5.04 14.19
CA LEU A 73 1.81 3.71 14.28
C LEU A 73 3.32 3.83 14.39
N PRO A 74 3.95 3.21 15.40
CA PRO A 74 5.42 3.11 15.41
C PRO A 74 5.91 2.36 14.17
N HIS A 75 7.11 2.67 13.67
CA HIS A 75 7.67 2.00 12.50
C HIS A 75 7.62 0.47 12.63
N LYS A 76 7.95 -0.05 13.82
CA LYS A 76 7.89 -1.49 14.07
C LYS A 76 6.49 -2.05 13.83
N ALA A 77 5.45 -1.33 14.27
CA ALA A 77 4.08 -1.77 14.06
C ALA A 77 3.71 -1.76 12.57
N VAL A 78 4.16 -0.75 11.83
CA VAL A 78 3.90 -0.68 10.38
C VAL A 78 4.48 -1.91 9.69
N TYR A 79 5.73 -2.27 9.98
CA TYR A 79 6.35 -3.44 9.37
C TYR A 79 5.69 -4.75 9.77
N GLN A 80 5.29 -4.87 11.05
CA GLN A 80 4.60 -6.08 11.51
C GLN A 80 3.22 -6.22 10.87
N LEU A 81 2.49 -5.11 10.74
CA LEU A 81 1.18 -5.12 10.09
C LEU A 81 1.30 -5.40 8.60
N GLU A 82 2.30 -4.85 7.96
CA GLU A 82 2.59 -5.11 6.55
C GLU A 82 2.78 -6.60 6.31
N ASP A 83 3.62 -7.25 7.11
CA ASP A 83 3.86 -8.69 6.99
C ASP A 83 2.61 -9.50 7.29
N ALA A 84 1.88 -9.17 8.36
CA ALA A 84 0.69 -9.91 8.76
C ALA A 84 -0.42 -9.77 7.72
N LEU A 85 -0.65 -8.58 7.21
CA LEU A 85 -1.68 -8.33 6.22
C LEU A 85 -1.33 -8.99 4.87
N PHE A 86 -0.06 -8.93 4.49
CA PHE A 86 0.38 -9.64 3.29
C PHE A 86 0.10 -11.13 3.41
N TYR A 87 0.47 -11.73 4.55
CA TYR A 87 0.22 -13.15 4.80
C TYR A 87 -1.27 -13.48 4.70
N ILE A 88 -2.10 -12.71 5.39
CA ILE A 88 -3.55 -12.92 5.40
C ILE A 88 -4.12 -12.83 3.99
N LEU A 89 -3.72 -11.81 3.24
CA LEU A 89 -4.24 -11.58 1.89
C LEU A 89 -3.82 -12.66 0.90
N PHE A 90 -2.62 -13.21 1.04
CA PHE A 90 -2.06 -14.13 0.06
C PHE A 90 -2.12 -15.59 0.44
N HIS A 91 -2.54 -15.92 1.66
CA HIS A 91 -2.68 -17.30 2.12
C HIS A 91 -4.12 -17.71 2.37
N ASN A 92 -5.05 -16.92 1.90
CA ASN A 92 -6.48 -17.20 2.00
C ASN A 92 -7.13 -16.98 0.63
N ASP A 93 -8.26 -17.64 0.41
CA ASP A 93 -9.00 -17.51 -0.83
C ASP A 93 -10.04 -16.39 -0.67
N TRP A 94 -9.97 -15.39 -1.54
CA TRP A 94 -10.86 -14.24 -1.53
C TRP A 94 -11.94 -14.31 -2.62
N SER A 95 -12.06 -15.44 -3.31
CA SER A 95 -13.15 -15.64 -4.26
C SER A 95 -14.44 -15.98 -3.51
N GLU A 96 -15.55 -15.57 -4.08
CA GLU A 96 -16.87 -15.88 -3.51
C GLU A 96 -17.47 -17.13 -4.11
#